data_2a6421ec4bedfb1bed2199e34e922fac
#
_entry.id   2a6421ec4bedfb1bed2199e34e922fac
#
_cell.length_a   1.000
_cell.length_b   1.000
_cell.length_c   1.000
_cell.angle_alpha   90.00
_cell.angle_beta   90.00
_cell.angle_gamma   90.00
#
_symmetry.space_group_name_H-M   'P 1'
#
loop_
_entity.id
_entity.type
_entity.pdbx_description
1 polymer ?
#
loop_
_entity_poly.entity_id
_entity_poly.type
_entity_poly.pdbx_seq_one_letter_code
_entity_poly.pdbx_strand_id
1 'polypeptide(L)'
;GFVGETNGVKFLIDGLSSLEYRGYDSAGIAGVVNGEAKVTKAVGRIKNLEALIPDDLHIELGIGHTRWATHGGVNVTNSHPHQSFNKRFVLVHNGVIENFQELKDRFFKGVDLVSETDTEVIVQLIQVYSDRGMSTKEAFKKAVSKLQGSYALCLIDTKESDTLYVAKNKSPLLIGLGDGKKNFVGSDALAMIKYTNDFLEINDGEIVIVKKDSVTIEDKDGNVINRDSFSTNLNAGEIDKGIHEHYMIKEINEQVGAMRNII
;
A
#
# COMPACT_ATOMS: atom_id res chain seq x y z
N GLY A 1 2.38 -3.07 -2.42
CA GLY A 1 2.38 -2.77 -3.85
C GLY A 1 3.40 -3.59 -4.62
N PHE A 2 3.14 -3.77 -5.88
CA PHE A 2 3.96 -4.54 -6.81
C PHE A 2 4.03 -3.85 -8.18
N VAL A 3 5.22 -3.82 -8.76
CA VAL A 3 5.44 -3.46 -10.17
C VAL A 3 6.51 -4.38 -10.76
N GLY A 4 6.22 -5.04 -11.89
CA GLY A 4 7.16 -6.00 -12.46
C GLY A 4 6.69 -6.65 -13.75
N GLU A 5 7.56 -7.51 -14.33
CA GLU A 5 7.30 -8.26 -15.58
C GLU A 5 6.55 -9.58 -15.35
N THR A 6 6.23 -9.92 -14.11
CA THR A 6 5.56 -11.16 -13.74
C THR A 6 4.19 -10.88 -13.13
N ASN A 7 3.35 -11.92 -12.99
CA ASN A 7 2.07 -11.74 -12.32
C ASN A 7 2.26 -11.47 -10.82
N GLY A 8 1.84 -10.29 -10.37
CA GLY A 8 1.94 -9.83 -8.99
C GLY A 8 0.80 -10.28 -8.08
N VAL A 9 -0.25 -10.96 -8.57
CA VAL A 9 -1.39 -11.40 -7.75
C VAL A 9 -0.93 -12.23 -6.58
N LYS A 10 -0.07 -13.23 -6.83
CA LYS A 10 0.46 -14.09 -5.77
C LYS A 10 1.24 -13.29 -4.73
N PHE A 11 2.09 -12.35 -5.14
CA PHE A 11 2.81 -11.47 -4.23
C PHE A 11 1.86 -10.66 -3.34
N LEU A 12 0.82 -10.05 -3.94
CA LEU A 12 -0.16 -9.26 -3.20
C LEU A 12 -0.88 -10.11 -2.14
N ILE A 13 -1.34 -11.30 -2.51
CA ILE A 13 -2.04 -12.20 -1.57
C ILE A 13 -1.10 -12.73 -0.49
N ASP A 14 0.11 -13.18 -0.83
CA ASP A 14 1.10 -13.66 0.15
C ASP A 14 1.49 -12.53 1.13
N GLY A 15 1.72 -11.33 0.61
CA GLY A 15 2.07 -10.16 1.43
C GLY A 15 0.95 -9.76 2.38
N LEU A 16 -0.30 -9.70 1.91
CA LEU A 16 -1.45 -9.40 2.76
C LEU A 16 -1.67 -10.49 3.81
N SER A 17 -1.52 -11.76 3.45
CA SER A 17 -1.63 -12.90 4.37
C SER A 17 -0.58 -12.84 5.48
N SER A 18 0.65 -12.43 5.15
CA SER A 18 1.73 -12.24 6.12
C SER A 18 1.45 -11.10 7.11
N LEU A 19 0.54 -10.17 6.80
CA LEU A 19 0.15 -9.05 7.65
C LEU A 19 -1.19 -9.29 8.40
N GLU A 20 -1.91 -10.38 8.09
CA GLU A 20 -3.24 -10.66 8.65
C GLU A 20 -3.22 -10.78 10.19
N TYR A 21 -2.09 -11.19 10.78
CA TYR A 21 -1.93 -11.32 12.22
C TYR A 21 -2.08 -10.00 12.99
N ARG A 22 -1.86 -8.85 12.34
CA ARG A 22 -2.02 -7.51 12.94
C ARG A 22 -3.48 -7.10 13.11
N GLY A 23 -4.39 -7.88 12.56
CA GLY A 23 -5.82 -7.60 12.53
C GLY A 23 -6.31 -7.20 11.13
N TYR A 24 -7.57 -7.51 10.90
CA TYR A 24 -8.25 -7.25 9.64
C TYR A 24 -9.76 -7.23 9.88
N ASP A 25 -10.45 -6.41 9.13
CA ASP A 25 -11.91 -6.48 8.98
C ASP A 25 -12.32 -6.66 7.52
N SER A 26 -11.44 -6.27 6.63
CA SER A 26 -11.63 -6.39 5.19
C SER A 26 -10.29 -6.31 4.47
N ALA A 27 -10.27 -6.74 3.23
CA ALA A 27 -9.10 -6.69 2.37
C ALA A 27 -9.48 -6.41 0.92
N GLY A 28 -8.51 -5.96 0.15
CA GLY A 28 -8.69 -5.82 -1.28
C GLY A 28 -7.37 -5.65 -2.01
N ILE A 29 -7.44 -5.95 -3.30
CA ILE A 29 -6.36 -5.70 -4.26
C ILE A 29 -6.90 -4.90 -5.45
N ALA A 30 -6.00 -4.21 -6.10
CA ALA A 30 -6.24 -3.62 -7.40
C ALA A 30 -5.02 -3.78 -8.29
N GLY A 31 -5.24 -3.90 -9.58
CA GLY A 31 -4.19 -3.90 -10.58
C GLY A 31 -4.65 -3.28 -11.89
N VAL A 32 -3.71 -2.92 -12.73
CA VAL A 32 -3.99 -2.39 -14.07
C VAL A 32 -4.00 -3.53 -15.08
N VAL A 33 -5.11 -3.67 -15.78
CA VAL A 33 -5.30 -4.65 -16.85
C VAL A 33 -5.89 -3.94 -18.06
N ASN A 34 -5.18 -3.94 -19.18
CA ASN A 34 -5.61 -3.27 -20.43
C ASN A 34 -5.94 -1.76 -20.22
N GLY A 35 -5.18 -1.06 -19.38
CA GLY A 35 -5.37 0.37 -19.10
C GLY A 35 -6.54 0.69 -18.15
N GLU A 36 -7.17 -0.31 -17.56
CA GLU A 36 -8.24 -0.16 -16.58
C GLU A 36 -7.84 -0.74 -15.22
N ALA A 37 -8.35 -0.13 -14.15
CA ALA A 37 -8.19 -0.69 -12.82
C ALA A 37 -9.20 -1.82 -12.59
N LYS A 38 -8.69 -3.01 -12.30
CA LYS A 38 -9.49 -4.14 -11.78
C LYS A 38 -9.33 -4.18 -10.27
N VAL A 39 -10.44 -3.99 -9.56
CA VAL A 39 -10.46 -3.92 -8.08
C VAL A 39 -11.31 -5.06 -7.55
N THR A 40 -10.74 -5.85 -6.65
CA THR A 40 -11.44 -6.92 -5.92
C THR A 40 -11.33 -6.65 -4.42
N LYS A 41 -12.45 -6.67 -3.71
CA LYS A 41 -12.54 -6.40 -2.28
C LYS A 41 -13.41 -7.45 -1.59
N ALA A 42 -13.07 -7.78 -0.35
CA ALA A 42 -13.85 -8.68 0.50
C ALA A 42 -13.83 -8.22 1.95
N VAL A 43 -14.94 -8.44 2.65
CA VAL A 43 -15.02 -8.34 4.10
C VAL A 43 -14.51 -9.65 4.72
N GLY A 44 -13.77 -9.54 5.81
CA GLY A 44 -13.22 -10.68 6.53
C GLY A 44 -11.80 -11.04 6.09
N ARG A 45 -11.47 -12.33 6.15
CA ARG A 45 -10.12 -12.86 5.93
C ARG A 45 -9.65 -12.79 4.49
N ILE A 46 -8.32 -12.82 4.30
CA ILE A 46 -7.67 -12.81 2.97
C ILE A 46 -8.19 -13.95 2.08
N LYS A 47 -8.47 -15.11 2.63
CA LYS A 47 -9.06 -16.22 1.86
C LYS A 47 -10.42 -15.88 1.21
N ASN A 48 -11.19 -14.95 1.82
CA ASN A 48 -12.45 -14.50 1.22
C ASN A 48 -12.18 -13.62 0.00
N LEU A 49 -11.13 -12.79 0.07
CA LEU A 49 -10.66 -12.00 -1.06
C LEU A 49 -10.12 -12.92 -2.17
N GLU A 50 -9.26 -13.88 -1.82
CA GLU A 50 -8.65 -14.83 -2.75
C GLU A 50 -9.70 -15.61 -3.54
N ALA A 51 -10.78 -16.05 -2.89
CA ALA A 51 -11.89 -16.75 -3.54
C ALA A 51 -12.66 -15.92 -4.60
N LEU A 52 -12.50 -14.59 -4.59
CA LEU A 52 -13.13 -13.66 -5.54
C LEU A 52 -12.21 -13.26 -6.70
N ILE A 53 -10.92 -13.62 -6.63
CA ILE A 53 -9.95 -13.27 -7.66
C ILE A 53 -10.05 -14.30 -8.79
N PRO A 54 -10.25 -13.86 -10.05
CA PRO A 54 -10.22 -14.77 -11.19
C PRO A 54 -8.87 -15.47 -11.34
N ASP A 55 -8.87 -16.78 -11.64
CA ASP A 55 -7.66 -17.58 -11.78
C ASP A 55 -6.74 -17.08 -12.92
N ASP A 56 -7.32 -16.45 -13.93
CA ASP A 56 -6.62 -15.89 -15.10
C ASP A 56 -6.21 -14.42 -14.91
N LEU A 57 -6.44 -13.82 -13.73
CA LEU A 57 -6.06 -12.44 -13.49
C LEU A 57 -4.53 -12.30 -13.50
N HIS A 58 -4.04 -11.45 -14.39
CA HIS A 58 -2.63 -11.10 -14.51
C HIS A 58 -2.42 -9.61 -14.22
N ILE A 59 -1.57 -9.31 -13.24
CA ILE A 59 -1.28 -7.95 -12.76
C ILE A 59 0.22 -7.72 -12.78
N GLU A 60 0.70 -6.79 -13.60
CA GLU A 60 2.09 -6.32 -13.62
C GLU A 60 2.30 -5.06 -12.76
N LEU A 61 1.22 -4.32 -12.51
CA LEU A 61 1.17 -3.19 -11.60
C LEU A 61 -0.03 -3.34 -10.68
N GLY A 62 0.20 -3.47 -9.37
CA GLY A 62 -0.88 -3.69 -8.42
C GLY A 62 -0.59 -3.20 -7.01
N ILE A 63 -1.66 -2.96 -6.26
CA ILE A 63 -1.64 -2.59 -4.84
C ILE A 63 -2.65 -3.45 -4.07
N GLY A 64 -2.39 -3.64 -2.79
CA GLY A 64 -3.27 -4.39 -1.91
C GLY A 64 -3.25 -3.83 -0.50
N HIS A 65 -4.29 -4.12 0.26
CA HIS A 65 -4.46 -3.62 1.62
C HIS A 65 -5.32 -4.55 2.47
N THR A 66 -4.91 -4.74 3.73
CA THR A 66 -5.75 -5.27 4.81
C THR A 66 -6.20 -4.09 5.66
N ARG A 67 -7.51 -3.91 5.79
CA ARG A 67 -8.08 -2.80 6.54
C ARG A 67 -8.37 -3.22 7.98
N TRP A 68 -8.05 -2.30 8.90
CA TRP A 68 -8.60 -2.22 10.25
C TRP A 68 -9.35 -0.90 10.33
N ALA A 69 -10.68 -0.97 10.49
CA ALA A 69 -11.55 0.20 10.38
C ALA A 69 -11.21 1.25 11.45
N THR A 70 -10.92 2.46 11.00
CA THR A 70 -10.77 3.67 11.84
C THR A 70 -11.88 4.67 11.54
N HIS A 71 -12.29 4.80 10.26
CA HIS A 71 -13.37 5.65 9.78
C HIS A 71 -14.35 4.85 8.94
N GLY A 72 -15.64 4.98 9.22
CA GLY A 72 -16.70 4.26 8.52
C GLY A 72 -16.86 2.81 8.94
N GLY A 73 -18.03 2.23 8.67
CA GLY A 73 -18.38 0.85 8.99
C GLY A 73 -17.57 -0.19 8.21
N VAL A 74 -17.63 -1.45 8.68
CA VAL A 74 -17.01 -2.59 7.98
C VAL A 74 -17.94 -3.04 6.85
N ASN A 75 -17.60 -2.68 5.63
CA ASN A 75 -18.31 -3.06 4.41
C ASN A 75 -17.35 -2.98 3.21
N VAL A 76 -17.77 -3.53 2.07
CA VAL A 76 -16.97 -3.55 0.83
C VAL A 76 -16.67 -2.14 0.31
N THR A 77 -17.62 -1.22 0.46
CA THR A 77 -17.46 0.17 -0.04
C THR A 77 -16.33 0.89 0.69
N ASN A 78 -16.26 0.73 2.01
CA ASN A 78 -15.22 1.34 2.86
C ASN A 78 -13.90 0.57 2.84
N SER A 79 -13.85 -0.62 2.24
CA SER A 79 -12.60 -1.39 2.09
C SER A 79 -11.67 -0.74 1.07
N HIS A 80 -10.37 -0.88 1.28
CA HIS A 80 -9.34 -0.46 0.30
C HIS A 80 -9.16 -1.54 -0.78
N PRO A 81 -8.65 -1.16 -1.95
CA PRO A 81 -8.29 0.19 -2.44
C PRO A 81 -9.51 1.07 -2.76
N HIS A 82 -9.30 2.40 -2.74
CA HIS A 82 -10.28 3.40 -3.20
C HIS A 82 -9.92 3.91 -4.59
N GLN A 83 -10.97 4.19 -5.40
CA GLN A 83 -10.82 4.73 -6.74
C GLN A 83 -11.28 6.19 -6.81
N SER A 84 -10.66 6.97 -7.68
CA SER A 84 -11.18 8.28 -8.08
C SER A 84 -12.48 8.15 -8.86
N PHE A 85 -13.29 9.22 -8.92
CA PHE A 85 -14.58 9.22 -9.64
C PHE A 85 -14.43 8.80 -11.10
N ASN A 86 -13.37 9.23 -11.78
CA ASN A 86 -13.09 8.84 -13.17
C ASN A 86 -12.41 7.46 -13.29
N LYS A 87 -12.23 6.72 -12.17
CA LYS A 87 -11.60 5.40 -12.07
C LYS A 87 -10.14 5.33 -12.56
N ARG A 88 -9.51 6.49 -12.80
CA ARG A 88 -8.13 6.56 -13.25
C ARG A 88 -7.14 6.27 -12.12
N PHE A 89 -7.37 6.85 -10.95
CA PHE A 89 -6.48 6.72 -9.80
C PHE A 89 -7.00 5.70 -8.82
N VAL A 90 -6.10 4.86 -8.30
CA VAL A 90 -6.41 3.86 -7.28
C VAL A 90 -5.40 3.99 -6.14
N LEU A 91 -5.90 4.07 -4.91
CA LEU A 91 -5.10 4.37 -3.73
C LEU A 91 -5.35 3.39 -2.59
N VAL A 92 -4.28 2.99 -1.91
CA VAL A 92 -4.33 2.40 -0.57
C VAL A 92 -3.65 3.32 0.44
N HIS A 93 -4.12 3.30 1.67
CA HIS A 93 -3.68 4.16 2.75
C HIS A 93 -3.67 3.41 4.09
N ASN A 94 -2.55 3.46 4.79
CA ASN A 94 -2.42 3.13 6.20
C ASN A 94 -2.27 4.42 7.00
N GLY A 95 -3.06 4.61 8.03
CA GLY A 95 -2.99 5.77 8.90
C GLY A 95 -4.32 6.49 9.06
N VAL A 96 -4.26 7.74 9.50
CA VAL A 96 -5.42 8.61 9.75
C VAL A 96 -5.12 10.01 9.25
N ILE A 97 -5.98 10.56 8.39
CA ILE A 97 -5.91 11.95 7.94
C ILE A 97 -6.76 12.82 8.84
N GLU A 98 -6.11 13.56 9.72
CA GLU A 98 -6.75 14.35 10.75
C GLU A 98 -7.60 15.51 10.18
N ASN A 99 -7.16 16.09 9.07
CA ASN A 99 -7.87 17.20 8.42
C ASN A 99 -8.76 16.77 7.23
N PHE A 100 -9.18 15.50 7.16
CA PHE A 100 -9.98 14.99 6.03
C PHE A 100 -11.33 15.73 5.88
N GLN A 101 -11.96 16.13 7.00
CA GLN A 101 -13.21 16.87 6.96
C GLN A 101 -13.02 18.30 6.38
N GLU A 102 -11.94 18.98 6.77
CA GLU A 102 -11.59 20.29 6.18
C GLU A 102 -11.36 20.17 4.66
N LEU A 103 -10.64 19.14 4.24
CA LEU A 103 -10.39 18.87 2.81
C LEU A 103 -11.70 18.55 2.06
N LYS A 104 -12.58 17.76 2.67
CA LYS A 104 -13.90 17.43 2.12
C LYS A 104 -14.74 18.71 1.94
N ASP A 105 -14.84 19.54 2.95
CA ASP A 105 -15.63 20.77 2.91
C ASP A 105 -15.08 21.78 1.89
N ARG A 106 -13.77 21.82 1.73
CA ARG A 106 -13.09 22.76 0.84
C ARG A 106 -13.16 22.36 -0.64
N PHE A 107 -12.99 21.06 -0.94
CA PHE A 107 -12.83 20.57 -2.31
C PHE A 107 -14.04 19.81 -2.83
N PHE A 108 -14.89 19.27 -1.95
CA PHE A 108 -15.99 18.37 -2.29
C PHE A 108 -17.33 18.80 -1.69
N LYS A 109 -17.49 20.11 -1.40
CA LYS A 109 -18.74 20.64 -0.84
C LYS A 109 -19.90 20.36 -1.82
N GLY A 110 -20.91 19.63 -1.33
CA GLY A 110 -22.07 19.23 -2.15
C GLY A 110 -21.80 18.06 -3.11
N VAL A 111 -20.66 17.40 -2.98
CA VAL A 111 -20.34 16.15 -3.70
C VAL A 111 -20.50 14.98 -2.76
N ASP A 112 -21.31 13.99 -3.15
CA ASP A 112 -21.47 12.76 -2.42
C ASP A 112 -20.27 11.84 -2.69
N LEU A 113 -19.48 11.56 -1.67
CA LEU A 113 -18.44 10.54 -1.71
C LEU A 113 -19.08 9.16 -1.60
N VAL A 114 -18.45 8.16 -2.22
CA VAL A 114 -18.97 6.77 -2.24
C VAL A 114 -18.77 6.09 -0.90
N SER A 115 -17.66 6.39 -0.21
CA SER A 115 -17.30 5.81 1.08
C SER A 115 -17.30 6.83 2.22
N GLU A 116 -17.22 6.32 3.43
CA GLU A 116 -17.10 7.13 4.65
C GLU A 116 -15.64 7.33 5.08
N THR A 117 -14.68 6.92 4.24
CA THR A 117 -13.26 6.89 4.61
C THR A 117 -12.55 8.21 4.28
N ASP A 118 -11.56 8.56 5.10
CA ASP A 118 -10.62 9.64 4.83
C ASP A 118 -9.79 9.38 3.57
N THR A 119 -9.54 8.13 3.24
CA THR A 119 -8.77 7.71 2.07
C THR A 119 -9.42 8.10 0.74
N GLU A 120 -10.74 8.04 0.66
CA GLU A 120 -11.42 8.47 -0.57
C GLU A 120 -11.19 9.95 -0.84
N VAL A 121 -11.18 10.80 0.19
CA VAL A 121 -10.87 12.23 0.05
C VAL A 121 -9.50 12.44 -0.61
N ILE A 122 -8.49 11.62 -0.26
CA ILE A 122 -7.15 11.73 -0.83
C ILE A 122 -7.16 11.43 -2.33
N VAL A 123 -7.75 10.29 -2.74
CA VAL A 123 -7.74 9.90 -4.16
C VAL A 123 -8.55 10.83 -5.03
N GLN A 124 -9.66 11.38 -4.51
CA GLN A 124 -10.44 12.40 -5.21
C GLN A 124 -9.66 13.72 -5.32
N LEU A 125 -8.89 14.10 -4.30
CA LEU A 125 -8.05 15.30 -4.34
C LEU A 125 -6.95 15.19 -5.40
N ILE A 126 -6.35 14.00 -5.57
CA ILE A 126 -5.39 13.73 -6.65
C ILE A 126 -6.05 13.94 -8.01
N GLN A 127 -7.27 13.42 -8.21
CA GLN A 127 -8.03 13.66 -9.44
C GLN A 127 -8.26 15.15 -9.68
N VAL A 128 -8.69 15.90 -8.67
CA VAL A 128 -8.93 17.35 -8.80
C VAL A 128 -7.69 18.09 -9.30
N TYR A 129 -6.50 17.74 -8.80
CA TYR A 129 -5.26 18.36 -9.27
C TYR A 129 -4.86 17.89 -10.66
N SER A 130 -5.07 16.64 -10.99
CA SER A 130 -4.83 16.11 -12.34
C SER A 130 -5.78 16.76 -13.39
N ASP A 131 -7.05 16.98 -13.03
CA ASP A 131 -8.03 17.64 -13.91
C ASP A 131 -7.70 19.13 -14.15
N ARG A 132 -6.86 19.73 -13.28
CA ARG A 132 -6.28 21.07 -13.46
C ARG A 132 -5.02 21.08 -14.33
N GLY A 133 -4.67 19.97 -14.95
CA GLY A 133 -3.56 19.85 -15.89
C GLY A 133 -2.22 19.43 -15.26
N MET A 134 -2.19 19.06 -13.97
CA MET A 134 -0.97 18.54 -13.33
C MET A 134 -0.70 17.11 -13.81
N SER A 135 0.57 16.76 -14.00
CA SER A 135 1.01 15.37 -14.14
C SER A 135 0.64 14.55 -12.90
N THR A 136 0.62 13.22 -13.01
CA THR A 136 0.32 12.35 -11.88
C THR A 136 1.23 12.60 -10.69
N LYS A 137 2.55 12.71 -10.93
CA LYS A 137 3.53 13.06 -9.90
C LYS A 137 3.22 14.38 -9.20
N GLU A 138 2.94 15.43 -9.98
CA GLU A 138 2.63 16.77 -9.42
C GLU A 138 1.32 16.76 -8.64
N ALA A 139 0.27 16.12 -9.17
CA ALA A 139 -1.02 15.98 -8.52
C ALA A 139 -0.90 15.22 -7.19
N PHE A 140 -0.14 14.12 -7.18
CA PHE A 140 0.15 13.34 -5.98
C PHE A 140 0.91 14.17 -4.94
N LYS A 141 2.05 14.80 -5.33
CA LYS A 141 2.82 15.71 -4.45
C LYS A 141 1.93 16.82 -3.87
N LYS A 142 1.10 17.43 -4.72
CA LYS A 142 0.20 18.51 -4.30
C LYS A 142 -0.88 18.03 -3.33
N ALA A 143 -1.47 16.87 -3.55
CA ALA A 143 -2.43 16.27 -2.62
C ALA A 143 -1.75 15.95 -1.28
N VAL A 144 -0.60 15.26 -1.30
CA VAL A 144 0.18 14.91 -0.10
C VAL A 144 0.54 16.15 0.71
N SER A 145 0.90 17.27 0.07
CA SER A 145 1.23 18.52 0.76
C SER A 145 0.06 19.17 1.52
N LYS A 146 -1.16 18.67 1.34
CA LYS A 146 -2.36 19.15 2.03
C LYS A 146 -2.77 18.27 3.20
N LEU A 147 -2.21 17.09 3.31
CA LEU A 147 -2.57 16.13 4.34
C LEU A 147 -1.95 16.48 5.68
N GLN A 148 -2.72 16.31 6.75
CA GLN A 148 -2.25 16.34 8.13
C GLN A 148 -2.59 15.02 8.81
N GLY A 149 -1.68 14.51 9.64
CA GLY A 149 -1.84 13.23 10.32
C GLY A 149 -0.79 12.20 9.92
N SER A 150 -1.07 10.94 10.18
CA SER A 150 -0.20 9.83 9.83
C SER A 150 -0.68 9.15 8.55
N TYR A 151 0.24 8.84 7.65
CA TYR A 151 -0.11 8.11 6.42
C TYR A 151 1.07 7.34 5.84
N ALA A 152 0.74 6.23 5.20
CA ALA A 152 1.53 5.54 4.20
C ALA A 152 0.63 5.29 2.99
N LEU A 153 0.98 5.87 1.86
CA LEU A 153 0.19 5.92 0.64
C LEU A 153 0.87 5.14 -0.48
N CYS A 154 0.10 4.37 -1.23
CA CYS A 154 0.53 3.79 -2.49
C CYS A 154 -0.55 4.00 -3.55
N LEU A 155 -0.19 4.68 -4.64
CA LEU A 155 -1.08 5.12 -5.71
C LEU A 155 -0.70 4.45 -7.03
N ILE A 156 -1.73 4.06 -7.78
CA ILE A 156 -1.68 3.68 -9.19
C ILE A 156 -2.40 4.74 -10.02
N ASP A 157 -1.82 5.07 -11.17
CA ASP A 157 -2.51 5.72 -12.29
C ASP A 157 -2.67 4.72 -13.43
N THR A 158 -3.91 4.46 -13.88
CA THR A 158 -4.18 3.51 -14.96
C THR A 158 -3.57 3.93 -16.31
N LYS A 159 -3.18 5.19 -16.46
CA LYS A 159 -2.49 5.70 -17.65
C LYS A 159 -0.97 5.53 -17.60
N GLU A 160 -0.43 5.16 -16.43
CA GLU A 160 0.99 4.93 -16.19
C GLU A 160 1.18 3.53 -15.60
N SER A 161 0.98 2.50 -16.42
CA SER A 161 0.89 1.09 -16.03
C SER A 161 2.22 0.46 -15.56
N ASP A 162 3.27 1.26 -15.45
CA ASP A 162 4.63 0.84 -15.03
C ASP A 162 5.10 1.53 -13.74
N THR A 163 4.24 2.32 -13.07
CA THR A 163 4.68 3.23 -12.00
C THR A 163 3.77 3.15 -10.77
N LEU A 164 4.38 2.98 -9.59
CA LEU A 164 3.75 3.24 -8.30
C LEU A 164 4.26 4.57 -7.74
N TYR A 165 3.34 5.37 -7.21
CA TYR A 165 3.64 6.59 -6.47
C TYR A 165 3.42 6.36 -4.99
N VAL A 166 4.43 6.67 -4.19
CA VAL A 166 4.49 6.32 -2.78
C VAL A 166 4.87 7.52 -1.93
N ALA A 167 4.24 7.67 -0.78
CA ALA A 167 4.58 8.69 0.21
C ALA A 167 4.25 8.21 1.62
N LYS A 168 4.97 8.71 2.62
CA LYS A 168 4.64 8.44 4.02
C LYS A 168 4.87 9.65 4.93
N ASN A 169 4.17 9.63 6.05
CA ASN A 169 4.40 10.49 7.21
C ASN A 169 4.02 9.72 8.48
N LYS A 170 4.96 9.50 9.39
CA LYS A 170 4.78 8.81 10.69
C LYS A 170 4.34 7.34 10.60
N SER A 171 3.80 6.87 9.48
CA SER A 171 3.44 5.47 9.27
C SER A 171 4.59 4.69 8.64
N PRO A 172 4.80 3.40 8.96
CA PRO A 172 5.88 2.61 8.38
C PRO A 172 5.64 2.31 6.91
N LEU A 173 6.69 2.39 6.09
CA LEU A 173 6.68 2.01 4.68
C LEU A 173 8.10 1.75 4.20
N LEU A 174 8.28 0.68 3.43
CA LEU A 174 9.56 0.24 2.86
C LEU A 174 9.38 -0.05 1.36
N ILE A 175 10.44 0.12 0.61
CA ILE A 175 10.55 -0.40 -0.76
C ILE A 175 11.40 -1.66 -0.71
N GLY A 176 10.88 -2.77 -1.28
CA GLY A 176 11.66 -3.98 -1.53
C GLY A 176 12.25 -3.94 -2.92
N LEU A 177 13.57 -4.09 -3.03
CA LEU A 177 14.26 -4.14 -4.31
C LEU A 177 14.27 -5.56 -4.84
N GLY A 178 13.84 -5.74 -6.08
CA GLY A 178 13.88 -7.02 -6.76
C GLY A 178 15.14 -7.19 -7.64
N ASP A 179 15.00 -8.01 -8.65
CA ASP A 179 16.09 -8.44 -9.54
C ASP A 179 16.29 -7.54 -10.77
N GLY A 180 15.88 -6.28 -10.71
CA GLY A 180 15.89 -5.32 -11.82
C GLY A 180 14.72 -5.49 -12.80
N LYS A 181 13.78 -6.40 -12.51
CA LYS A 181 12.57 -6.65 -13.32
C LYS A 181 11.29 -6.49 -12.52
N LYS A 182 11.40 -6.23 -11.23
CA LYS A 182 10.28 -6.02 -10.31
C LYS A 182 10.75 -5.31 -9.06
N ASN A 183 9.85 -4.54 -8.46
CA ASN A 183 10.02 -3.92 -7.16
C ASN A 183 8.72 -4.01 -6.35
N PHE A 184 8.86 -3.83 -5.04
CA PHE A 184 7.80 -4.06 -4.07
C PHE A 184 7.63 -2.86 -3.15
N VAL A 185 6.44 -2.69 -2.60
CA VAL A 185 6.14 -1.68 -1.57
C VAL A 185 5.38 -2.38 -0.45
N GLY A 186 5.81 -2.21 0.78
CA GLY A 186 5.15 -2.81 1.94
C GLY A 186 5.27 -1.97 3.20
N SER A 187 4.29 -2.07 4.08
CA SER A 187 4.34 -1.44 5.40
C SER A 187 5.29 -2.16 6.36
N ASP A 188 5.74 -3.36 5.99
CA ASP A 188 6.64 -4.20 6.76
C ASP A 188 7.43 -5.11 5.83
N ALA A 189 8.70 -5.39 6.17
CA ALA A 189 9.54 -6.35 5.45
C ALA A 189 8.90 -7.75 5.37
N LEU A 190 8.11 -8.15 6.38
CA LEU A 190 7.40 -9.43 6.42
C LEU A 190 6.51 -9.67 5.21
N ALA A 191 5.92 -8.62 4.65
CA ALA A 191 5.10 -8.72 3.44
C ALA A 191 5.91 -9.08 2.19
N MET A 192 7.22 -8.85 2.21
CA MET A 192 8.09 -8.90 1.02
C MET A 192 9.22 -9.92 1.14
N ILE A 193 9.51 -10.42 2.35
CA ILE A 193 10.71 -11.24 2.66
C ILE A 193 10.80 -12.55 1.85
N LYS A 194 9.68 -13.09 1.37
CA LYS A 194 9.65 -14.24 0.46
C LYS A 194 10.16 -13.91 -0.96
N TYR A 195 10.28 -12.63 -1.28
CA TYR A 195 10.56 -12.14 -2.64
C TYR A 195 11.83 -11.33 -2.73
N THR A 196 12.24 -10.67 -1.64
CA THR A 196 13.48 -9.92 -1.54
C THR A 196 13.95 -9.76 -0.11
N ASN A 197 15.27 -9.69 0.09
CA ASN A 197 15.90 -9.36 1.36
C ASN A 197 16.54 -7.95 1.33
N ASP A 198 16.41 -7.22 0.23
CA ASP A 198 17.04 -5.93 0.02
C ASP A 198 15.98 -4.81 0.01
N PHE A 199 16.18 -3.83 0.88
CA PHE A 199 15.17 -2.81 1.17
C PHE A 199 15.74 -1.40 1.14
N LEU A 200 14.88 -0.44 0.73
CA LEU A 200 15.12 0.99 0.91
C LEU A 200 14.14 1.53 1.96
N GLU A 201 14.68 2.26 2.92
CA GLU A 201 13.89 3.01 3.89
C GLU A 201 13.37 4.31 3.27
N ILE A 202 12.17 4.72 3.64
CA ILE A 202 11.55 5.97 3.22
C ILE A 202 11.40 6.86 4.45
N ASN A 203 11.82 8.13 4.36
CA ASN A 203 11.61 9.11 5.41
C ASN A 203 10.29 9.87 5.25
N ASP A 204 9.84 10.50 6.32
CA ASP A 204 8.64 11.32 6.32
C ASP A 204 8.77 12.50 5.36
N GLY A 205 7.74 12.70 4.53
CA GLY A 205 7.68 13.79 3.56
C GLY A 205 8.38 13.52 2.23
N GLU A 206 9.02 12.38 2.06
CA GLU A 206 9.58 11.96 0.78
C GLU A 206 8.49 11.44 -0.16
N ILE A 207 8.69 11.65 -1.45
CA ILE A 207 7.89 11.08 -2.53
C ILE A 207 8.75 10.07 -3.27
N VAL A 208 8.23 8.86 -3.43
CA VAL A 208 8.97 7.78 -4.09
C VAL A 208 8.21 7.34 -5.34
N ILE A 209 8.94 7.23 -6.43
CA ILE A 209 8.47 6.73 -7.71
C ILE A 209 9.12 5.38 -7.92
N VAL A 210 8.30 4.32 -7.93
CA VAL A 210 8.77 2.94 -8.03
C VAL A 210 8.35 2.38 -9.37
N LYS A 211 9.34 1.98 -10.16
CA LYS A 211 9.19 1.23 -11.41
C LYS A 211 9.81 -0.17 -11.26
N LYS A 212 9.59 -1.05 -12.23
CA LYS A 212 10.10 -2.43 -12.20
C LYS A 212 11.63 -2.50 -12.10
N ASP A 213 12.33 -1.51 -12.66
CA ASP A 213 13.79 -1.45 -12.83
C ASP A 213 14.46 -0.29 -12.10
N SER A 214 13.68 0.58 -11.47
CA SER A 214 14.21 1.78 -10.83
C SER A 214 13.36 2.26 -9.67
N VAL A 215 14.01 2.92 -8.70
CA VAL A 215 13.37 3.61 -7.58
C VAL A 215 13.96 5.00 -7.50
N THR A 216 13.13 6.03 -7.57
CA THR A 216 13.53 7.43 -7.41
C THR A 216 12.91 7.98 -6.14
N ILE A 217 13.72 8.49 -5.23
CA ILE A 217 13.30 9.15 -4.00
C ILE A 217 13.50 10.65 -4.17
N GLU A 218 12.47 11.45 -3.93
CA GLU A 218 12.53 12.91 -3.92
C GLU A 218 12.19 13.44 -2.53
N ASP A 219 12.91 14.45 -2.08
CA ASP A 219 12.56 15.21 -0.88
C ASP A 219 11.34 16.13 -1.11
N LYS A 220 10.92 16.83 -0.06
CA LYS A 220 9.80 17.80 -0.12
C LYS A 220 10.05 18.93 -1.15
N ASP A 221 11.31 19.26 -1.42
CA ASP A 221 11.69 20.33 -2.34
C ASP A 221 11.84 19.82 -3.80
N GLY A 222 11.78 18.48 -3.98
CA GLY A 222 11.88 17.82 -5.27
C GLY A 222 13.29 17.43 -5.68
N ASN A 223 14.25 17.51 -4.76
CA ASN A 223 15.61 17.04 -5.03
C ASN A 223 15.66 15.53 -4.95
N VAL A 224 16.33 14.89 -5.90
CA VAL A 224 16.55 13.45 -5.89
C VAL A 224 17.54 13.09 -4.79
N ILE A 225 17.16 12.10 -3.97
CA ILE A 225 17.96 11.58 -2.88
C ILE A 225 18.54 10.22 -3.27
N ASN A 226 19.85 10.09 -3.17
CA ASN A 226 20.49 8.79 -3.24
C ASN A 226 20.51 8.18 -1.85
N ARG A 227 20.07 6.92 -1.76
CA ARG A 227 20.02 6.16 -0.51
C ARG A 227 20.49 4.75 -0.73
N ASP A 228 21.37 4.30 0.16
CA ASP A 228 21.82 2.91 0.15
C ASP A 228 20.71 1.98 0.63
N SER A 229 20.61 0.83 0.00
CA SER A 229 19.73 -0.24 0.48
C SER A 229 20.35 -0.95 1.67
N PHE A 230 19.52 -1.61 2.45
CA PHE A 230 19.93 -2.50 3.53
C PHE A 230 19.34 -3.88 3.33
N SER A 231 20.11 -4.90 3.71
CA SER A 231 19.64 -6.29 3.68
C SER A 231 19.25 -6.75 5.07
N THR A 232 18.19 -7.53 5.17
CA THR A 232 17.78 -8.19 6.41
C THR A 232 18.15 -9.66 6.38
N ASN A 233 18.57 -10.18 7.55
CA ASN A 233 18.83 -11.61 7.75
C ASN A 233 17.57 -12.39 8.18
N LEU A 234 16.40 -11.76 8.19
CA LEU A 234 15.13 -12.43 8.46
C LEU A 234 14.90 -13.52 7.41
N ASN A 235 14.66 -14.73 7.87
CA ASN A 235 14.29 -15.85 7.02
C ASN A 235 12.77 -16.00 6.99
N ALA A 236 12.21 -16.25 5.80
CA ALA A 236 10.78 -16.49 5.64
C ALA A 236 10.25 -17.64 6.54
N GLY A 237 11.11 -18.61 6.89
CA GLY A 237 10.77 -19.72 7.78
C GLY A 237 10.62 -19.32 9.27
N GLU A 238 11.24 -18.23 9.71
CA GLU A 238 11.10 -17.71 11.09
C GLU A 238 9.75 -17.02 11.32
N ILE A 239 9.08 -16.65 10.25
CA ILE A 239 7.82 -15.92 10.25
C ILE A 239 6.62 -16.87 10.26
N ASP A 240 6.83 -18.15 9.91
CA ASP A 240 5.75 -19.13 9.88
C ASP A 240 5.23 -19.43 11.30
N LYS A 241 3.94 -19.69 11.43
CA LYS A 241 3.32 -20.12 12.70
C LYS A 241 3.99 -21.37 13.28
N GLY A 242 4.68 -22.13 12.45
CA GLY A 242 5.23 -23.42 12.82
C GLY A 242 4.13 -24.36 13.29
N ILE A 243 4.33 -25.01 14.43
CA ILE A 243 3.37 -25.93 15.08
C ILE A 243 2.25 -25.23 15.86
N HIS A 244 2.28 -23.87 15.94
CA HIS A 244 1.34 -23.10 16.75
C HIS A 244 0.08 -22.72 15.99
N GLU A 245 -1.07 -22.83 16.63
CA GLU A 245 -2.36 -22.46 16.05
C GLU A 245 -2.49 -20.94 15.82
N HIS A 246 -1.86 -20.14 16.71
CA HIS A 246 -1.89 -18.67 16.67
C HIS A 246 -0.50 -18.07 16.81
N TYR A 247 -0.22 -16.97 16.10
CA TYR A 247 1.03 -16.22 16.19
C TYR A 247 1.34 -15.74 17.60
N MET A 248 0.34 -15.29 18.36
CA MET A 248 0.51 -14.84 19.74
C MET A 248 1.06 -15.95 20.64
N ILE A 249 0.61 -17.21 20.48
CA ILE A 249 1.13 -18.36 21.24
C ILE A 249 2.59 -18.65 20.86
N LYS A 250 2.91 -18.55 19.57
CA LYS A 250 4.28 -18.65 19.09
C LYS A 250 5.16 -17.59 19.75
N GLU A 251 4.77 -16.32 19.68
CA GLU A 251 5.52 -15.20 20.27
C GLU A 251 5.70 -15.34 21.77
N ILE A 252 4.67 -15.77 22.51
CA ILE A 252 4.77 -16.04 23.95
C ILE A 252 5.81 -17.13 24.24
N ASN A 253 5.82 -18.20 23.46
CA ASN A 253 6.76 -19.32 23.64
C ASN A 253 8.20 -18.96 23.26
N GLU A 254 8.38 -18.06 22.29
CA GLU A 254 9.68 -17.58 21.84
C GLU A 254 10.30 -16.51 22.73
N GLN A 255 9.51 -15.85 23.61
CA GLN A 255 9.99 -14.80 24.51
C GLN A 255 11.19 -15.25 25.38
N VAL A 256 11.16 -16.48 25.87
CA VAL A 256 12.25 -17.04 26.71
C VAL A 256 13.55 -17.13 25.90
N GLY A 257 13.47 -17.54 24.64
CA GLY A 257 14.61 -17.59 23.72
C GLY A 257 15.12 -16.21 23.36
N ALA A 258 14.22 -15.30 23.03
CA ALA A 258 14.54 -13.91 22.68
C ALA A 258 15.23 -13.18 23.86
N MET A 259 14.73 -13.35 25.10
CA MET A 259 15.34 -12.76 26.27
C MET A 259 16.75 -13.30 26.54
N ARG A 260 17.01 -14.60 26.29
CA ARG A 260 18.35 -15.18 26.44
C ARG A 260 19.38 -14.65 25.44
N ASN A 261 18.92 -14.17 24.27
CA ASN A 261 19.79 -13.59 23.25
C ASN A 261 20.11 -12.10 23.51
N ILE A 262 19.46 -11.46 24.49
CA ILE A 262 19.69 -10.06 24.88
C ILE A 262 20.67 -9.98 26.09
N ILE A 263 20.82 -11.05 26.85
CA ILE A 263 21.74 -11.16 28.00
C ILE A 263 23.07 -11.74 27.53
#